data_0769fe275aa1e9bf6724f0978b6f1872
#
_entry.id   0769fe275aa1e9bf6724f0978b6f1872
#
_cell.length_a   1.000
_cell.length_b   1.000
_cell.length_c   1.000
_cell.angle_alpha   90.00
_cell.angle_beta   90.00
_cell.angle_gamma   90.00
#
_symmetry.space_group_name_H-M   'P 1'
#
loop_
_entity.id
_entity.type
_entity.pdbx_description
1 polymer ?
#
loop_
_entity_poly.entity_id
_entity_poly.type
_entity_poly.pdbx_seq_one_letter_code
_entity_poly.pdbx_strand_id
1 'polypeptide(L)'
;MRLTWRQVRSRRLRRSLLARRAPNRDLVGAVRAVCGIQAQVAAAAELALAARVDRVTRAQVRAALWDTRALAKTWTVRGTLHLHPADDVSTWLAARRATREWTEGRWRAREGLSHREADRVMDAIADALDRRSLTRAALADEVRRRAGSRVADRIGTGWAHLLGPAATAGILCHGPPQGASATFVRMDQWLGAPAPPDPADALDEVGRRFIATYGPATPRGFREWFYLDQDEAEAVFRSLAPELVTVDVDGTQAYLPAGEDDEGPAARSVRLLAEYDCYVMGFRERDRLVPAAARDLARQHPRGRFEGAAPVPWLLVNGLVAGTWTRAGRGAGVDVAPLDSLSAAQAEAVERERQLVSRFLAS
;
A
#
# COMPACT_ATOMS: atom_id res chain seq x y z
N MET A 1 27.45 -11.15 -5.86
CA MET A 1 27.57 -10.53 -4.51
C MET A 1 26.77 -11.34 -3.52
N ARG A 2 27.29 -11.52 -2.28
CA ARG A 2 26.52 -12.15 -1.19
C ARG A 2 26.06 -11.10 -0.21
N LEU A 3 24.81 -11.22 0.25
CA LEU A 3 24.19 -10.32 1.23
C LEU A 3 23.66 -11.12 2.40
N THR A 4 23.86 -10.59 3.59
CA THR A 4 23.23 -11.09 4.82
C THR A 4 21.85 -10.44 5.00
N TRP A 5 20.93 -11.10 5.73
CA TRP A 5 19.63 -10.51 6.08
C TRP A 5 19.75 -9.19 6.87
N ARG A 6 20.86 -8.98 7.58
CA ARG A 6 21.14 -7.71 8.24
C ARG A 6 21.33 -6.58 7.23
N GLN A 7 22.07 -6.81 6.16
CA GLN A 7 22.26 -5.85 5.06
C GLN A 7 20.94 -5.61 4.31
N VAL A 8 20.19 -6.68 4.01
CA VAL A 8 18.87 -6.59 3.38
C VAL A 8 17.92 -5.72 4.20
N ARG A 9 17.80 -5.95 5.51
CA ARG A 9 16.96 -5.11 6.38
C ARG A 9 17.43 -3.66 6.41
N SER A 10 18.74 -3.45 6.51
CA SER A 10 19.32 -2.10 6.50
C SER A 10 18.96 -1.33 5.22
N ARG A 11 19.08 -1.97 4.05
CA ARG A 11 18.67 -1.44 2.76
C ARG A 11 17.17 -1.11 2.76
N ARG A 12 16.32 -2.09 3.10
CA ARG A 12 14.86 -1.90 3.11
C ARG A 12 14.42 -0.79 4.07
N LEU A 13 15.08 -0.61 5.23
CA LEU A 13 14.85 0.53 6.12
C LEU A 13 15.14 1.87 5.45
N ARG A 14 16.25 1.97 4.72
CA ARG A 14 16.60 3.21 3.99
C ARG A 14 15.58 3.49 2.90
N ARG A 15 15.31 2.51 2.04
CA ARG A 15 14.38 2.63 0.91
C ARG A 15 12.93 2.87 1.35
N SER A 16 12.55 2.36 2.52
CA SER A 16 11.23 2.62 3.11
C SER A 16 11.13 3.90 3.93
N LEU A 17 12.16 4.75 3.92
CA LEU A 17 12.23 6.00 4.69
C LEU A 17 12.07 5.81 6.21
N LEU A 18 12.39 4.61 6.71
CA LEU A 18 12.32 4.27 8.13
C LEU A 18 13.67 4.43 8.85
N ALA A 19 14.80 4.42 8.12
CA ALA A 19 16.10 4.79 8.68
C ALA A 19 16.14 6.30 8.96
N ARG A 20 15.74 7.09 7.99
CA ARG A 20 15.61 8.55 8.06
C ARG A 20 14.31 8.98 7.41
N ARG A 21 13.54 9.83 8.10
CA ARG A 21 12.31 10.42 7.55
C ARG A 21 12.62 11.38 6.41
N ALA A 22 11.75 11.42 5.43
CA ALA A 22 11.74 12.46 4.40
C ALA A 22 11.38 13.83 5.04
N PRO A 23 11.85 14.95 4.49
CA PRO A 23 11.40 16.27 4.93
C PRO A 23 9.90 16.44 4.66
N ASN A 24 9.22 17.25 5.49
CA ASN A 24 7.76 17.47 5.42
C ASN A 24 7.28 17.90 4.02
N ARG A 25 8.05 18.74 3.34
CA ARG A 25 7.75 19.20 1.97
C ARG A 25 7.71 18.09 0.92
N ASP A 26 8.24 16.90 1.23
CA ASP A 26 8.34 15.76 0.32
C ASP A 26 7.34 14.63 0.66
N LEU A 27 6.16 15.00 1.16
CA LEU A 27 5.07 14.06 1.48
C LEU A 27 4.71 13.15 0.30
N VAL A 28 4.55 13.74 -0.89
CA VAL A 28 4.17 13.00 -2.11
C VAL A 28 5.31 12.08 -2.56
N GLY A 29 6.56 12.56 -2.53
CA GLY A 29 7.74 11.74 -2.82
C GLY A 29 7.90 10.57 -1.86
N ALA A 30 7.55 10.75 -0.59
CA ALA A 30 7.56 9.65 0.38
C ALA A 30 6.55 8.54 0.06
N VAL A 31 5.36 8.88 -0.45
CA VAL A 31 4.37 7.90 -0.94
C VAL A 31 4.91 7.15 -2.16
N ARG A 32 5.51 7.87 -3.11
CA ARG A 32 6.13 7.30 -4.32
C ARG A 32 7.25 6.32 -3.98
N ALA A 33 8.14 6.71 -3.06
CA ALA A 33 9.30 5.93 -2.67
C ALA A 33 8.98 4.55 -2.09
N VAL A 34 7.79 4.37 -1.53
CA VAL A 34 7.36 3.10 -0.92
C VAL A 34 6.32 2.35 -1.75
N CYS A 35 6.20 2.68 -3.04
CA CYS A 35 5.25 2.04 -3.95
C CYS A 35 3.79 2.18 -3.51
N GLY A 36 3.45 3.30 -2.87
CA GLY A 36 2.13 3.56 -2.31
C GLY A 36 1.97 3.14 -0.85
N ILE A 37 0.99 3.74 -0.19
CA ILE A 37 0.65 3.46 1.23
C ILE A 37 -0.69 2.74 1.27
N GLN A 38 -0.75 1.55 1.87
CA GLN A 38 -2.01 0.84 2.05
C GLN A 38 -3.00 1.68 2.88
N ALA A 39 -4.20 1.89 2.36
CA ALA A 39 -5.19 2.83 2.88
C ALA A 39 -6.57 2.21 3.13
N GLN A 40 -6.59 0.90 3.38
CA GLN A 40 -7.80 0.18 3.76
C GLN A 40 -8.35 0.75 5.07
N VAL A 41 -7.48 1.08 5.99
CA VAL A 41 -7.76 1.82 7.23
C VAL A 41 -7.13 3.21 7.10
N ALA A 42 -7.94 4.25 6.98
CA ALA A 42 -7.45 5.61 6.72
C ALA A 42 -6.47 6.11 7.80
N ALA A 43 -6.79 5.88 9.08
CA ALA A 43 -5.93 6.27 10.18
C ALA A 43 -4.57 5.54 10.18
N ALA A 44 -4.53 4.29 9.71
CA ALA A 44 -3.29 3.55 9.56
C ALA A 44 -2.42 4.12 8.42
N ALA A 45 -3.04 4.54 7.31
CA ALA A 45 -2.33 5.20 6.22
C ALA A 45 -1.73 6.55 6.65
N GLU A 46 -2.49 7.35 7.40
CA GLU A 46 -2.02 8.61 7.99
C GLU A 46 -0.80 8.37 8.91
N LEU A 47 -0.87 7.36 9.79
CA LEU A 47 0.23 6.97 10.68
C LEU A 47 1.44 6.39 9.93
N ALA A 48 1.23 5.62 8.87
CA ALA A 48 2.31 5.11 8.03
C ALA A 48 3.12 6.25 7.38
N LEU A 49 2.46 7.36 7.03
CA LEU A 49 3.12 8.58 6.58
C LEU A 49 3.87 9.29 7.71
N ALA A 50 3.31 9.37 8.92
CA ALA A 50 3.99 9.94 10.09
C ALA A 50 5.28 9.17 10.47
N ALA A 51 5.33 7.86 10.21
CA ALA A 51 6.54 7.08 10.39
C ALA A 51 7.65 7.44 9.40
N ARG A 52 7.31 8.02 8.23
CA ARG A 52 8.21 8.27 7.07
C ARG A 52 8.49 9.73 6.76
N VAL A 53 7.65 10.64 7.22
CA VAL A 53 7.76 12.08 6.92
C VAL A 53 7.89 12.85 8.23
N ASP A 54 8.88 13.74 8.29
CA ASP A 54 9.18 14.49 9.50
C ASP A 54 8.06 15.51 9.80
N ARG A 55 7.54 15.47 11.03
CA ARG A 55 6.55 16.43 11.53
C ARG A 55 5.30 16.62 10.62
N VAL A 56 4.95 15.62 9.82
CA VAL A 56 3.69 15.66 9.07
C VAL A 56 2.50 15.67 10.03
N THR A 57 1.43 16.36 9.64
CA THR A 57 0.15 16.40 10.38
C THR A 57 -0.94 15.68 9.58
N ARG A 58 -2.01 15.27 10.28
CA ARG A 58 -3.20 14.71 9.63
C ARG A 58 -3.84 15.69 8.65
N ALA A 59 -3.88 16.97 9.04
CA ALA A 59 -4.40 18.04 8.17
C ALA A 59 -3.64 18.11 6.85
N GLN A 60 -2.30 18.01 6.88
CA GLN A 60 -1.48 18.02 5.66
C GLN A 60 -1.75 16.79 4.77
N VAL A 61 -1.88 15.59 5.37
CA VAL A 61 -2.23 14.37 4.58
C VAL A 61 -3.59 14.53 3.93
N ARG A 62 -4.59 15.05 4.66
CA ARG A 62 -5.94 15.26 4.14
C ARG A 62 -5.99 16.35 3.09
N ALA A 63 -5.25 17.45 3.29
CA ALA A 63 -5.10 18.50 2.27
C ALA A 63 -4.48 17.96 0.99
N ALA A 64 -3.44 17.10 1.08
CA ALA A 64 -2.84 16.45 -0.08
C ALA A 64 -3.83 15.53 -0.83
N LEU A 65 -4.78 14.90 -0.13
CA LEU A 65 -5.81 14.05 -0.73
C LEU A 65 -6.99 14.83 -1.32
N TRP A 66 -7.47 15.84 -0.59
CA TRP A 66 -8.79 16.41 -0.87
C TRP A 66 -8.76 17.84 -1.38
N ASP A 67 -7.75 18.64 -1.00
CA ASP A 67 -7.66 20.05 -1.39
C ASP A 67 -6.75 20.23 -2.61
N THR A 68 -5.48 19.85 -2.48
CA THR A 68 -4.51 19.96 -3.57
C THR A 68 -4.59 18.79 -4.55
N ARG A 69 -5.18 17.66 -4.13
CA ARG A 69 -5.29 16.41 -4.91
C ARG A 69 -3.94 15.88 -5.41
N ALA A 70 -2.87 16.20 -4.69
CA ALA A 70 -1.54 15.69 -4.99
C ALA A 70 -1.39 14.19 -4.69
N LEU A 71 -2.27 13.64 -3.84
CA LEU A 71 -2.43 12.23 -3.57
C LEU A 71 -3.82 11.77 -3.99
N ALA A 72 -3.91 10.53 -4.46
CA ALA A 72 -5.16 9.86 -4.76
C ALA A 72 -5.30 8.57 -3.95
N LYS A 73 -6.54 8.24 -3.57
CA LYS A 73 -6.89 6.99 -2.91
C LYS A 73 -7.69 6.12 -3.87
N THR A 74 -7.15 4.95 -4.24
CA THR A 74 -7.79 4.04 -5.18
C THR A 74 -7.34 2.59 -4.98
N TRP A 75 -7.96 1.63 -5.69
CA TRP A 75 -7.58 0.22 -5.65
C TRP A 75 -6.43 -0.05 -6.62
N THR A 76 -5.32 -0.57 -6.09
CA THR A 76 -4.11 -0.87 -6.87
C THR A 76 -3.49 -2.20 -6.43
N VAL A 77 -2.43 -2.19 -5.64
CA VAL A 77 -1.68 -3.38 -5.22
C VAL A 77 -2.60 -4.40 -4.54
N ARG A 78 -2.61 -5.62 -5.03
CA ARG A 78 -3.47 -6.73 -4.55
C ARG A 78 -4.97 -6.46 -4.62
N GLY A 79 -5.42 -5.46 -5.40
CA GLY A 79 -6.83 -5.05 -5.40
C GLY A 79 -7.28 -4.41 -4.07
N THR A 80 -6.36 -3.91 -3.25
CA THR A 80 -6.66 -3.18 -2.01
C THR A 80 -6.45 -1.69 -2.18
N LEU A 81 -7.05 -0.89 -1.28
CA LEU A 81 -6.95 0.57 -1.31
C LEU A 81 -5.53 1.03 -0.95
N HIS A 82 -4.99 1.90 -1.77
CA HIS A 82 -3.70 2.56 -1.56
C HIS A 82 -3.78 4.06 -1.80
N LEU A 83 -2.87 4.80 -1.18
CA LEU A 83 -2.54 6.17 -1.55
C LEU A 83 -1.40 6.12 -2.56
N HIS A 84 -1.54 6.86 -3.64
CA HIS A 84 -0.49 7.10 -4.63
C HIS A 84 -0.39 8.59 -4.94
N PRO A 85 0.76 9.08 -5.42
CA PRO A 85 0.81 10.38 -6.10
C PRO A 85 -0.22 10.41 -7.23
N ALA A 86 -0.93 11.52 -7.38
CA ALA A 86 -2.01 11.62 -8.38
C ALA A 86 -1.51 11.41 -9.82
N ASP A 87 -0.31 11.90 -10.12
CA ASP A 87 0.37 11.74 -11.41
C ASP A 87 0.87 10.32 -11.69
N ASP A 88 0.93 9.45 -10.68
CA ASP A 88 1.34 8.04 -10.79
C ASP A 88 0.16 7.07 -10.97
N VAL A 89 -1.06 7.48 -10.64
CA VAL A 89 -2.23 6.59 -10.59
C VAL A 89 -2.44 5.85 -11.91
N SER A 90 -2.28 6.55 -13.04
CA SER A 90 -2.43 5.96 -14.38
C SER A 90 -1.50 4.76 -14.61
N THR A 91 -0.25 4.84 -14.16
CA THR A 91 0.74 3.74 -14.23
C THR A 91 0.28 2.54 -13.41
N TRP A 92 -0.15 2.74 -12.16
CA TRP A 92 -0.61 1.66 -11.30
C TRP A 92 -1.85 0.95 -11.84
N LEU A 93 -2.80 1.71 -12.41
CA LEU A 93 -4.01 1.15 -13.03
C LEU A 93 -3.69 0.45 -14.36
N ALA A 94 -2.78 0.99 -15.16
CA ALA A 94 -2.31 0.34 -16.39
C ALA A 94 -1.63 -1.00 -16.07
N ALA A 95 -0.73 -1.03 -15.07
CA ALA A 95 -0.11 -2.27 -14.61
C ALA A 95 -1.14 -3.31 -14.14
N ARG A 96 -2.22 -2.89 -13.46
CA ARG A 96 -3.34 -3.78 -13.11
C ARG A 96 -4.06 -4.33 -14.35
N ARG A 97 -4.21 -3.52 -15.39
CA ARG A 97 -4.82 -3.96 -16.66
C ARG A 97 -3.95 -4.93 -17.47
N ALA A 98 -2.63 -4.96 -17.24
CA ALA A 98 -1.75 -5.94 -17.84
C ALA A 98 -1.93 -7.37 -17.29
N THR A 99 -2.49 -7.50 -16.08
CA THR A 99 -2.60 -8.81 -15.41
C THR A 99 -3.72 -9.68 -16.00
N ARG A 100 -3.56 -11.00 -15.93
CA ARG A 100 -4.58 -11.98 -16.36
C ARG A 100 -5.91 -11.83 -15.62
N GLU A 101 -5.88 -11.34 -14.38
CA GLU A 101 -7.10 -10.97 -13.66
C GLU A 101 -7.98 -10.04 -14.49
N TRP A 102 -7.35 -9.13 -15.26
CA TRP A 102 -8.04 -8.19 -16.12
C TRP A 102 -8.18 -8.69 -17.56
N THR A 103 -7.10 -9.11 -18.21
CA THR A 103 -7.08 -9.46 -19.64
C THR A 103 -7.94 -10.68 -19.98
N GLU A 104 -7.94 -11.71 -19.10
CA GLU A 104 -8.79 -12.89 -19.24
C GLU A 104 -10.20 -12.67 -18.64
N GLY A 105 -10.44 -11.51 -18.04
CA GLY A 105 -11.73 -11.17 -17.44
C GLY A 105 -12.10 -12.03 -16.23
N ARG A 106 -11.14 -12.55 -15.50
CA ARG A 106 -11.36 -13.37 -14.30
C ARG A 106 -12.25 -12.65 -13.27
N TRP A 107 -12.08 -11.32 -13.15
CA TRP A 107 -12.93 -10.50 -12.30
C TRP A 107 -14.41 -10.55 -12.71
N ARG A 108 -14.71 -10.54 -14.03
CA ARG A 108 -16.10 -10.63 -14.53
C ARG A 108 -16.70 -11.99 -14.21
N ALA A 109 -15.93 -13.06 -14.43
CA ALA A 109 -16.34 -14.43 -14.13
C ALA A 109 -16.67 -14.59 -12.63
N ARG A 110 -15.83 -14.06 -11.76
CA ARG A 110 -16.06 -14.07 -10.30
C ARG A 110 -17.33 -13.32 -9.90
N GLU A 111 -17.64 -12.23 -10.59
CA GLU A 111 -18.87 -11.46 -10.37
C GLU A 111 -20.06 -12.03 -11.15
N GLY A 112 -19.87 -13.11 -11.94
CA GLY A 112 -20.92 -13.73 -12.75
C GLY A 112 -21.55 -12.76 -13.74
N LEU A 113 -20.72 -11.90 -14.38
CA LEU A 113 -21.13 -10.90 -15.35
C LEU A 113 -20.69 -11.30 -16.76
N SER A 114 -21.61 -11.19 -17.73
CA SER A 114 -21.24 -11.15 -19.13
C SER A 114 -20.50 -9.86 -19.48
N HIS A 115 -19.84 -9.82 -20.64
CA HIS A 115 -19.19 -8.60 -21.15
C HIS A 115 -20.17 -7.41 -21.18
N ARG A 116 -21.32 -7.60 -21.79
CA ARG A 116 -22.34 -6.53 -21.93
C ARG A 116 -22.86 -6.03 -20.58
N GLU A 117 -23.00 -6.91 -19.60
CA GLU A 117 -23.41 -6.50 -18.25
C GLU A 117 -22.30 -5.71 -17.57
N ALA A 118 -21.04 -6.14 -17.71
CA ALA A 118 -19.90 -5.41 -17.17
C ALA A 118 -19.78 -3.99 -17.76
N ASP A 119 -19.87 -3.86 -19.10
CA ASP A 119 -19.81 -2.56 -19.78
C ASP A 119 -20.97 -1.65 -19.31
N ARG A 120 -22.20 -2.16 -19.28
CA ARG A 120 -23.37 -1.42 -18.77
C ARG A 120 -23.19 -0.93 -17.34
N VAL A 121 -22.56 -1.73 -16.49
CA VAL A 121 -22.27 -1.34 -15.10
C VAL A 121 -21.23 -0.26 -15.03
N MET A 122 -20.15 -0.38 -15.81
CA MET A 122 -19.09 0.62 -15.86
C MET A 122 -19.63 1.97 -16.36
N ASP A 123 -20.43 1.96 -17.42
CA ASP A 123 -21.12 3.16 -17.93
C ASP A 123 -22.05 3.75 -16.87
N ALA A 124 -22.86 2.92 -16.20
CA ALA A 124 -23.77 3.38 -15.15
C ALA A 124 -23.06 4.02 -13.96
N ILE A 125 -21.87 3.50 -13.59
CA ILE A 125 -21.03 4.10 -12.55
C ILE A 125 -20.46 5.44 -13.02
N ALA A 126 -19.93 5.51 -14.25
CA ALA A 126 -19.39 6.73 -14.84
C ALA A 126 -20.44 7.85 -14.90
N ASP A 127 -21.63 7.53 -15.40
CA ASP A 127 -22.76 8.47 -15.51
C ASP A 127 -23.27 8.92 -14.13
N ALA A 128 -23.34 7.99 -13.16
CA ALA A 128 -23.79 8.32 -11.81
C ALA A 128 -22.86 9.31 -11.13
N LEU A 129 -21.57 9.25 -11.42
CA LEU A 129 -20.52 10.09 -10.83
C LEU A 129 -20.23 11.36 -11.64
N ASP A 130 -20.93 11.61 -12.78
CA ASP A 130 -20.66 12.79 -13.58
C ASP A 130 -20.86 14.07 -12.77
N ARG A 131 -19.73 14.79 -12.52
CA ARG A 131 -19.64 16.00 -11.68
C ARG A 131 -20.24 15.86 -10.28
N ARG A 132 -20.25 14.63 -9.74
CA ARG A 132 -20.85 14.31 -8.45
C ARG A 132 -19.88 13.53 -7.58
N SER A 133 -20.00 13.74 -6.27
CA SER A 133 -19.42 12.90 -5.24
C SER A 133 -20.53 12.13 -4.56
N LEU A 134 -20.48 10.81 -4.57
CA LEU A 134 -21.53 9.95 -4.03
C LEU A 134 -20.98 9.00 -2.97
N THR A 135 -21.71 8.82 -1.88
CA THR A 135 -21.45 7.73 -0.95
C THR A 135 -21.71 6.38 -1.63
N ARG A 136 -21.23 5.30 -1.04
CA ARG A 136 -21.46 3.94 -1.57
C ARG A 136 -22.95 3.63 -1.75
N ALA A 137 -23.78 3.98 -0.77
CA ALA A 137 -25.22 3.76 -0.83
C ALA A 137 -25.86 4.56 -1.97
N ALA A 138 -25.55 5.86 -2.05
CA ALA A 138 -26.08 6.72 -3.12
C ALA A 138 -25.63 6.27 -4.51
N LEU A 139 -24.38 5.80 -4.66
CA LEU A 139 -23.89 5.23 -5.90
C LEU A 139 -24.63 3.94 -6.28
N ALA A 140 -24.85 3.04 -5.30
CA ALA A 140 -25.62 1.81 -5.52
C ALA A 140 -27.06 2.11 -5.99
N ASP A 141 -27.71 3.13 -5.39
CA ASP A 141 -29.06 3.54 -5.80
C ASP A 141 -29.10 4.14 -7.22
N GLU A 142 -28.08 4.93 -7.58
CA GLU A 142 -27.96 5.47 -8.95
C GLU A 142 -27.76 4.36 -9.98
N VAL A 143 -26.86 3.38 -9.67
CA VAL A 143 -26.60 2.24 -10.57
C VAL A 143 -27.83 1.31 -10.64
N ARG A 144 -28.59 1.17 -9.56
CA ARG A 144 -29.85 0.40 -9.58
C ARG A 144 -30.84 0.93 -10.61
N ARG A 145 -30.97 2.24 -10.71
CA ARG A 145 -31.86 2.88 -11.69
C ARG A 145 -31.40 2.68 -13.14
N ARG A 146 -30.12 2.57 -13.39
CA ARG A 146 -29.51 2.49 -14.74
C ARG A 146 -29.24 1.05 -15.21
N ALA A 147 -28.78 0.19 -14.29
CA ALA A 147 -28.30 -1.14 -14.63
C ALA A 147 -29.04 -2.30 -13.91
N GLY A 148 -30.00 -1.97 -13.03
CA GLY A 148 -30.83 -2.93 -12.32
C GLY A 148 -30.31 -3.36 -10.94
N SER A 149 -31.19 -3.99 -10.15
CA SER A 149 -30.96 -4.31 -8.72
C SER A 149 -29.83 -5.32 -8.52
N ARG A 150 -29.79 -6.39 -9.32
CA ARG A 150 -28.79 -7.48 -9.20
C ARG A 150 -27.36 -6.96 -9.18
N VAL A 151 -27.08 -5.90 -9.92
CA VAL A 151 -25.74 -5.29 -10.02
C VAL A 151 -25.51 -4.29 -8.89
N ALA A 152 -26.52 -3.48 -8.59
CA ALA A 152 -26.43 -2.47 -7.54
C ALA A 152 -26.16 -3.06 -6.16
N ASP A 153 -26.77 -4.21 -5.85
CA ASP A 153 -26.57 -4.89 -4.58
C ASP A 153 -25.10 -5.29 -4.33
N ARG A 154 -24.35 -5.55 -5.39
CA ARG A 154 -22.90 -5.82 -5.34
C ARG A 154 -22.05 -4.59 -5.08
N ILE A 155 -22.54 -3.40 -5.41
CA ILE A 155 -21.89 -2.13 -5.03
C ILE A 155 -22.16 -1.85 -3.55
N GLY A 156 -23.39 -2.11 -3.08
CA GLY A 156 -23.82 -1.86 -1.70
C GLY A 156 -23.17 -2.78 -0.68
N THR A 157 -22.89 -4.04 -1.06
CA THR A 157 -22.38 -5.09 -0.17
C THR A 157 -20.95 -5.52 -0.54
N GLY A 158 -20.19 -5.98 0.45
CA GLY A 158 -18.88 -6.60 0.25
C GLY A 158 -17.71 -5.66 0.00
N TRP A 159 -16.55 -6.27 -0.20
CA TRP A 159 -15.27 -5.61 -0.39
C TRP A 159 -14.99 -5.40 -1.88
N ALA A 160 -15.11 -4.17 -2.34
CA ALA A 160 -14.60 -3.72 -3.65
C ALA A 160 -15.12 -4.46 -4.91
N HIS A 161 -16.07 -5.37 -4.83
CA HIS A 161 -16.50 -6.22 -5.97
C HIS A 161 -16.50 -5.51 -7.33
N LEU A 162 -17.39 -4.54 -7.53
CA LEU A 162 -17.46 -3.77 -8.78
C LEU A 162 -16.68 -2.45 -8.72
N LEU A 163 -16.43 -1.92 -7.53
CA LEU A 163 -15.68 -0.66 -7.36
C LEU A 163 -14.20 -0.82 -7.67
N GLY A 164 -13.61 -1.97 -7.33
CA GLY A 164 -12.21 -2.28 -7.69
C GLY A 164 -12.00 -2.35 -9.20
N PRO A 165 -12.77 -3.16 -9.94
CA PRO A 165 -12.77 -3.14 -11.41
C PRO A 165 -13.04 -1.77 -12.02
N ALA A 166 -14.01 -1.00 -11.53
CA ALA A 166 -14.29 0.35 -12.01
C ALA A 166 -13.10 1.30 -11.77
N ALA A 167 -12.40 1.16 -10.64
CA ALA A 167 -11.16 1.89 -10.39
C ALA A 167 -10.04 1.45 -11.35
N THR A 168 -9.87 0.14 -11.58
CA THR A 168 -8.87 -0.39 -12.53
C THR A 168 -9.14 0.10 -13.95
N ALA A 169 -10.41 0.25 -14.35
CA ALA A 169 -10.81 0.86 -15.61
C ALA A 169 -10.53 2.38 -15.67
N GLY A 170 -10.16 3.03 -14.55
CA GLY A 170 -9.93 4.47 -14.50
C GLY A 170 -11.21 5.30 -14.35
N ILE A 171 -12.34 4.68 -14.00
CA ILE A 171 -13.64 5.35 -13.93
C ILE A 171 -13.79 6.13 -12.62
N LEU A 172 -13.40 5.54 -11.48
CA LEU A 172 -13.58 6.16 -10.18
C LEU A 172 -12.36 6.07 -9.27
N CYS A 173 -12.29 7.02 -8.35
CA CYS A 173 -11.44 6.93 -7.17
C CYS A 173 -12.23 7.42 -5.94
N HIS A 174 -11.61 7.39 -4.76
CA HIS A 174 -12.20 7.99 -3.58
C HIS A 174 -12.19 9.52 -3.67
N GLY A 175 -13.28 10.14 -3.24
CA GLY A 175 -13.43 11.57 -3.00
C GLY A 175 -13.39 11.92 -1.50
N PRO A 176 -13.55 13.22 -1.15
CA PRO A 176 -13.64 13.68 0.23
C PRO A 176 -14.76 12.96 0.98
N PRO A 177 -14.52 12.48 2.21
CA PRO A 177 -15.55 11.77 2.97
C PRO A 177 -16.72 12.70 3.33
N GLN A 178 -17.93 12.15 3.35
CA GLN A 178 -19.12 12.82 3.90
C GLN A 178 -19.40 12.27 5.30
N GLY A 179 -19.02 13.02 6.32
CA GLY A 179 -19.02 12.53 7.69
C GLY A 179 -18.11 11.31 7.83
N ALA A 180 -18.66 10.18 8.30
CA ALA A 180 -17.93 8.91 8.40
C ALA A 180 -17.97 8.08 7.12
N SER A 181 -18.72 8.49 6.10
CA SER A 181 -18.92 7.73 4.86
C SER A 181 -17.88 8.08 3.83
N ALA A 182 -17.24 7.05 3.24
CA ALA A 182 -16.41 7.21 2.06
C ALA A 182 -17.26 7.60 0.86
N THR A 183 -16.74 8.48 0.01
CA THR A 183 -17.36 8.87 -1.25
C THR A 183 -16.50 8.43 -2.45
N PHE A 184 -17.14 8.44 -3.61
CA PHE A 184 -16.52 8.17 -4.91
C PHE A 184 -16.77 9.32 -5.85
N VAL A 185 -15.79 9.59 -6.69
CA VAL A 185 -15.81 10.64 -7.73
C VAL A 185 -15.33 10.05 -9.05
N ARG A 186 -15.68 10.67 -10.17
CA ARG A 186 -15.07 10.33 -11.45
C ARG A 186 -13.59 10.69 -11.45
N MET A 187 -12.77 9.72 -11.80
CA MET A 187 -11.31 9.86 -11.70
C MET A 187 -10.77 10.91 -12.68
N ASP A 188 -11.24 10.90 -13.91
CA ASP A 188 -10.86 11.87 -14.95
C ASP A 188 -11.18 13.32 -14.56
N GLN A 189 -12.32 13.54 -13.94
CA GLN A 189 -12.75 14.87 -13.48
C GLN A 189 -12.03 15.30 -12.19
N TRP A 190 -11.60 14.34 -11.38
CA TRP A 190 -10.97 14.59 -10.09
C TRP A 190 -9.45 14.80 -10.19
N LEU A 191 -8.77 13.96 -10.97
CA LEU A 191 -7.31 13.93 -11.09
C LEU A 191 -6.81 14.46 -12.44
N GLY A 192 -7.72 14.79 -13.38
CA GLY A 192 -7.39 14.94 -14.79
C GLY A 192 -7.34 13.57 -15.48
N ALA A 193 -7.22 13.60 -16.78
CA ALA A 193 -7.20 12.41 -17.64
C ALA A 193 -5.85 12.28 -18.38
N PRO A 194 -4.73 12.02 -17.70
CA PRO A 194 -3.49 11.72 -18.41
C PRO A 194 -3.67 10.45 -19.24
N ALA A 195 -3.09 10.43 -20.43
CA ALA A 195 -3.07 9.22 -21.25
C ALA A 195 -2.38 8.09 -20.44
N PRO A 196 -3.04 6.94 -20.26
CA PRO A 196 -2.41 5.83 -19.56
C PRO A 196 -1.23 5.29 -20.37
N PRO A 197 -0.14 4.88 -19.73
CA PRO A 197 0.95 4.18 -20.41
C PRO A 197 0.47 2.82 -20.95
N ASP A 198 1.29 2.22 -21.84
CA ASP A 198 1.07 0.84 -22.24
C ASP A 198 1.00 -0.08 -20.99
N PRO A 199 0.04 -1.00 -20.92
CA PRO A 199 -0.11 -1.86 -19.75
C PRO A 199 1.11 -2.73 -19.41
N ALA A 200 1.82 -3.27 -20.41
CA ALA A 200 3.00 -4.08 -20.19
C ALA A 200 4.17 -3.23 -19.68
N ASP A 201 4.42 -2.08 -20.29
CA ASP A 201 5.44 -1.12 -19.84
C ASP A 201 5.14 -0.64 -18.40
N ALA A 202 3.88 -0.42 -18.08
CA ALA A 202 3.46 -0.04 -16.74
C ALA A 202 3.70 -1.16 -15.71
N LEU A 203 3.50 -2.42 -16.07
CA LEU A 203 3.76 -3.55 -15.19
C LEU A 203 5.27 -3.72 -14.95
N ASP A 204 6.09 -3.53 -15.98
CA ASP A 204 7.55 -3.53 -15.87
C ASP A 204 8.02 -2.38 -14.97
N GLU A 205 7.45 -1.18 -15.12
CA GLU A 205 7.77 -0.04 -14.23
C GLU A 205 7.39 -0.32 -12.77
N VAL A 206 6.24 -0.94 -12.51
CA VAL A 206 5.86 -1.36 -11.16
C VAL A 206 6.82 -2.42 -10.62
N GLY A 207 7.25 -3.37 -11.44
CA GLY A 207 8.28 -4.35 -11.11
C GLY A 207 9.61 -3.70 -10.75
N ARG A 208 10.07 -2.74 -11.54
CA ARG A 208 11.29 -1.94 -11.30
C ARG A 208 11.23 -1.23 -9.96
N ARG A 209 10.14 -0.54 -9.66
CA ARG A 209 9.91 0.15 -8.38
C ARG A 209 9.85 -0.82 -7.20
N PHE A 210 9.22 -1.97 -7.37
CA PHE A 210 9.19 -3.01 -6.34
C PHE A 210 10.60 -3.51 -6.01
N ILE A 211 11.42 -3.83 -7.03
CA ILE A 211 12.80 -4.29 -6.84
C ILE A 211 13.65 -3.20 -6.17
N ALA A 212 13.52 -1.94 -6.59
CA ALA A 212 14.25 -0.82 -6.01
C ALA A 212 13.89 -0.59 -4.53
N THR A 213 12.61 -0.71 -4.18
CA THR A 213 12.12 -0.42 -2.81
C THR A 213 12.29 -1.60 -1.87
N TYR A 214 11.88 -2.78 -2.28
CA TYR A 214 11.80 -3.98 -1.44
C TYR A 214 12.90 -5.01 -1.70
N GLY A 215 13.77 -4.76 -2.67
CA GLY A 215 14.89 -5.65 -2.97
C GLY A 215 15.88 -5.83 -1.83
N PRO A 216 16.72 -6.90 -1.93
CA PRO A 216 16.77 -7.90 -2.98
C PRO A 216 15.43 -8.62 -3.14
N ALA A 217 14.99 -8.79 -4.39
CA ALA A 217 13.66 -9.26 -4.71
C ALA A 217 13.70 -10.52 -5.59
N THR A 218 12.66 -11.34 -5.52
CA THR A 218 12.47 -12.50 -6.36
C THR A 218 11.19 -12.40 -7.18
N PRO A 219 11.06 -13.08 -8.33
CA PRO A 219 9.79 -13.18 -9.06
C PRO A 219 8.64 -13.65 -8.17
N ARG A 220 8.89 -14.65 -7.30
CA ARG A 220 7.93 -15.10 -6.31
C ARG A 220 7.48 -13.97 -5.36
N GLY A 221 8.43 -13.18 -4.84
CA GLY A 221 8.11 -12.04 -3.96
C GLY A 221 7.23 -11.01 -4.66
N PHE A 222 7.52 -10.68 -5.91
CA PHE A 222 6.72 -9.77 -6.73
C PHE A 222 5.32 -10.33 -7.03
N ARG A 223 5.25 -11.60 -7.45
CA ARG A 223 3.99 -12.32 -7.65
C ARG A 223 3.05 -12.19 -6.45
N GLU A 224 3.56 -12.50 -5.28
CA GLU A 224 2.78 -12.46 -4.05
C GLU A 224 2.43 -11.03 -3.63
N TRP A 225 3.31 -10.05 -3.92
CA TRP A 225 3.09 -8.66 -3.56
C TRP A 225 2.05 -7.97 -4.46
N PHE A 226 2.02 -8.30 -5.77
CA PHE A 226 1.11 -7.66 -6.73
C PHE A 226 -0.10 -8.51 -7.10
N TYR A 227 -0.15 -9.79 -6.70
CA TYR A 227 -1.13 -10.81 -7.08
C TYR A 227 -1.09 -11.11 -8.57
N LEU A 228 0.05 -11.64 -9.01
CA LEU A 228 0.29 -12.13 -10.36
C LEU A 228 0.28 -13.67 -10.39
N ASP A 229 0.15 -14.23 -11.58
CA ASP A 229 0.53 -15.62 -11.83
C ASP A 229 2.07 -15.72 -11.86
N GLN A 230 2.61 -16.94 -11.75
CA GLN A 230 4.06 -17.14 -11.63
C GLN A 230 4.80 -16.69 -12.91
N ASP A 231 4.27 -17.03 -14.06
CA ASP A 231 4.83 -16.71 -15.37
C ASP A 231 4.73 -15.20 -15.71
N GLU A 232 3.71 -14.50 -15.23
CA GLU A 232 3.61 -13.04 -15.33
C GLU A 232 4.76 -12.37 -14.58
N ALA A 233 4.99 -12.76 -13.32
CA ALA A 233 6.08 -12.20 -12.52
C ALA A 233 7.46 -12.54 -13.11
N GLU A 234 7.65 -13.75 -13.61
CA GLU A 234 8.89 -14.16 -14.29
C GLU A 234 9.12 -13.38 -15.60
N ALA A 235 8.04 -13.08 -16.35
CA ALA A 235 8.12 -12.27 -17.55
C ALA A 235 8.65 -10.85 -17.25
N VAL A 236 8.14 -10.20 -16.21
CA VAL A 236 8.64 -8.90 -15.77
C VAL A 236 10.13 -8.96 -15.39
N PHE A 237 10.55 -9.95 -14.63
CA PHE A 237 11.98 -10.07 -14.27
C PHE A 237 12.88 -10.38 -15.48
N ARG A 238 12.37 -11.10 -16.49
CA ARG A 238 13.10 -11.30 -17.77
C ARG A 238 13.21 -10.00 -18.56
N SER A 239 12.14 -9.22 -18.65
CA SER A 239 12.13 -7.91 -19.31
C SER A 239 13.15 -6.97 -18.66
N LEU A 240 13.18 -6.93 -17.31
CA LEU A 240 14.07 -6.07 -16.55
C LEU A 240 15.51 -6.60 -16.40
N ALA A 241 15.81 -7.82 -16.88
CA ALA A 241 17.12 -8.46 -16.68
C ALA A 241 18.33 -7.58 -17.04
N PRO A 242 18.31 -6.76 -18.12
CA PRO A 242 19.43 -5.87 -18.44
C PRO A 242 19.70 -4.78 -17.38
N GLU A 243 18.69 -4.46 -16.57
CA GLU A 243 18.74 -3.43 -15.52
C GLU A 243 19.06 -4.01 -14.14
N LEU A 244 19.20 -5.34 -14.01
CA LEU A 244 19.30 -6.03 -12.73
C LEU A 244 20.65 -6.71 -12.54
N VAL A 245 21.08 -6.80 -11.30
CA VAL A 245 22.19 -7.65 -10.86
C VAL A 245 21.69 -8.76 -9.95
N THR A 246 22.26 -9.94 -10.14
CA THR A 246 21.98 -11.11 -9.29
C THR A 246 22.79 -11.05 -8.01
N VAL A 247 22.13 -11.31 -6.89
CA VAL A 247 22.75 -11.41 -5.56
C VAL A 247 22.31 -12.71 -4.89
N ASP A 248 23.13 -13.23 -4.00
CA ASP A 248 22.81 -14.35 -3.12
C ASP A 248 22.47 -13.83 -1.72
N VAL A 249 21.30 -14.22 -1.19
CA VAL A 249 20.86 -13.90 0.17
C VAL A 249 20.68 -15.21 0.93
N ASP A 250 21.65 -15.59 1.73
CA ASP A 250 21.67 -16.86 2.49
C ASP A 250 21.30 -18.08 1.63
N GLY A 251 21.89 -18.21 0.43
CA GLY A 251 21.66 -19.31 -0.52
C GLY A 251 20.45 -19.14 -1.42
N THR A 252 19.73 -18.02 -1.33
CA THR A 252 18.61 -17.69 -2.22
C THR A 252 19.04 -16.64 -3.25
N GLN A 253 18.90 -16.98 -4.53
CA GLN A 253 19.12 -16.02 -5.61
C GLN A 253 18.03 -14.95 -5.61
N ALA A 254 18.43 -13.69 -5.65
CA ALA A 254 17.55 -12.53 -5.72
C ALA A 254 18.15 -11.43 -6.60
N TYR A 255 17.41 -10.38 -6.85
CA TYR A 255 17.76 -9.33 -7.80
C TYR A 255 17.73 -7.95 -7.16
N LEU A 256 18.68 -7.11 -7.56
CA LEU A 256 18.76 -5.68 -7.24
C LEU A 256 18.92 -4.88 -8.53
N PRO A 257 18.57 -3.57 -8.52
CA PRO A 257 18.92 -2.69 -9.63
C PRO A 257 20.45 -2.63 -9.83
N ALA A 258 20.90 -2.64 -11.09
CA ALA A 258 22.30 -2.47 -11.43
C ALA A 258 22.78 -1.06 -11.06
N GLY A 259 24.05 -0.94 -10.61
CA GLY A 259 24.67 0.34 -10.27
C GLY A 259 24.20 0.96 -8.95
N GLU A 260 23.39 0.28 -8.17
CA GLU A 260 23.04 0.71 -6.83
C GLU A 260 24.03 0.15 -5.79
N ASP A 261 25.03 0.91 -5.45
CA ASP A 261 25.92 0.65 -4.30
C ASP A 261 25.20 1.05 -3.01
N ASP A 262 24.52 0.10 -2.39
CA ASP A 262 23.78 0.31 -1.14
C ASP A 262 24.56 -0.23 0.08
N GLU A 263 25.90 -0.17 0.02
CA GLU A 263 26.82 -0.56 1.09
C GLU A 263 26.98 0.54 2.18
N GLY A 264 25.90 1.22 2.47
CA GLY A 264 25.89 2.15 3.59
C GLY A 264 26.00 1.44 4.95
N PRO A 265 26.43 2.15 6.01
CA PRO A 265 26.51 1.60 7.37
C PRO A 265 25.15 1.03 7.80
N ALA A 266 25.18 0.04 8.71
CA ALA A 266 23.97 -0.59 9.20
C ALA A 266 22.97 0.45 9.71
N ALA A 267 21.80 0.53 9.08
CA ALA A 267 20.78 1.48 9.48
C ALA A 267 20.28 1.14 10.88
N ARG A 268 20.32 2.13 11.78
CA ARG A 268 19.77 2.03 13.13
C ARG A 268 18.52 2.87 13.20
N SER A 269 17.41 2.26 13.58
CA SER A 269 16.17 3.00 13.75
C SER A 269 15.23 2.32 14.74
N VAL A 270 14.43 3.13 15.41
CA VAL A 270 13.26 2.70 16.16
C VAL A 270 12.07 3.36 15.53
N ARG A 271 11.00 2.61 15.24
CA ARG A 271 9.76 3.13 14.66
C ARG A 271 8.55 2.45 15.27
N LEU A 272 7.49 3.21 15.44
CA LEU A 272 6.16 2.69 15.72
C LEU A 272 5.37 2.64 14.40
N LEU A 273 5.17 1.43 13.88
CA LEU A 273 4.48 1.19 12.62
C LEU A 273 2.99 0.99 12.86
N ALA A 274 2.16 1.53 12.00
CA ALA A 274 0.72 1.29 12.00
C ALA A 274 0.38 -0.15 11.56
N GLU A 275 -0.86 -0.56 11.80
CA GLU A 275 -1.41 -1.75 11.15
C GLU A 275 -1.32 -1.61 9.61
N TYR A 276 -1.10 -2.72 8.91
CA TYR A 276 -0.97 -2.77 7.44
C TYR A 276 0.16 -1.87 6.87
N ASP A 277 1.19 -1.59 7.66
CA ASP A 277 2.32 -0.81 7.16
C ASP A 277 2.98 -1.48 5.96
N CYS A 278 3.30 -0.68 4.93
CA CYS A 278 3.86 -1.17 3.67
C CYS A 278 5.22 -1.86 3.84
N TYR A 279 6.02 -1.53 4.88
CA TYR A 279 7.24 -2.26 5.21
C TYR A 279 6.95 -3.71 5.56
N VAL A 280 5.97 -3.97 6.44
CA VAL A 280 5.56 -5.32 6.83
C VAL A 280 4.86 -6.03 5.68
N MET A 281 4.03 -5.33 4.94
CA MET A 281 3.28 -5.89 3.79
C MET A 281 4.17 -6.19 2.58
N GLY A 282 5.19 -5.39 2.34
CA GLY A 282 6.17 -5.58 1.27
C GLY A 282 7.21 -6.66 1.56
N PHE A 283 7.40 -7.01 2.85
CA PHE A 283 8.38 -8.01 3.27
C PHE A 283 7.74 -9.40 3.22
N ARG A 284 8.04 -10.16 2.17
CA ARG A 284 7.41 -11.49 1.98
C ARG A 284 8.05 -12.57 2.84
N GLU A 285 9.34 -12.47 3.10
CA GLU A 285 10.08 -13.34 4.03
C GLU A 285 9.80 -12.95 5.50
N ARG A 286 8.53 -13.05 5.90
CA ARG A 286 8.05 -12.56 7.21
C ARG A 286 8.76 -13.20 8.39
N ASP A 287 9.24 -14.43 8.25
CA ASP A 287 10.02 -15.11 9.28
C ASP A 287 11.36 -14.41 9.57
N ARG A 288 11.87 -13.66 8.60
CA ARG A 288 13.10 -12.85 8.73
C ARG A 288 12.85 -11.47 9.33
N LEU A 289 11.58 -11.07 9.43
CA LEU A 289 11.15 -9.78 9.97
C LEU A 289 10.46 -9.90 11.33
N VAL A 290 9.61 -10.92 11.48
CA VAL A 290 8.73 -11.11 12.63
C VAL A 290 9.22 -12.33 13.43
N PRO A 291 9.84 -12.15 14.60
CA PRO A 291 10.28 -13.24 15.49
C PRO A 291 9.11 -14.15 15.91
N ALA A 292 9.41 -15.36 16.35
CA ALA A 292 8.39 -16.35 16.76
C ALA A 292 7.42 -15.78 17.81
N ALA A 293 7.93 -15.15 18.87
CA ALA A 293 7.11 -14.53 19.91
C ALA A 293 6.15 -13.46 19.36
N ALA A 294 6.60 -12.63 18.40
CA ALA A 294 5.74 -11.64 17.74
C ALA A 294 4.68 -12.30 16.86
N ARG A 295 4.99 -13.46 16.24
CA ARG A 295 3.99 -14.22 15.46
C ARG A 295 2.88 -14.78 16.34
N ASP A 296 3.20 -15.17 17.56
CA ASP A 296 2.19 -15.64 18.52
C ASP A 296 1.24 -14.51 18.93
N LEU A 297 1.77 -13.30 19.18
CA LEU A 297 0.94 -12.11 19.39
C LEU A 297 0.06 -11.79 18.18
N ALA A 298 0.62 -11.89 16.98
CA ALA A 298 -0.15 -11.65 15.75
C ALA A 298 -1.31 -12.64 15.59
N ARG A 299 -1.13 -13.93 15.95
CA ARG A 299 -2.20 -14.94 15.90
C ARG A 299 -3.32 -14.67 16.90
N GLN A 300 -3.03 -14.03 18.01
CA GLN A 300 -4.01 -13.63 19.02
C GLN A 300 -4.86 -12.43 18.59
N HIS A 301 -4.38 -11.64 17.62
CA HIS A 301 -5.14 -10.52 17.07
C HIS A 301 -6.39 -11.03 16.34
N PRO A 302 -7.57 -10.40 16.48
CA PRO A 302 -8.83 -10.88 15.85
C PRO A 302 -8.74 -11.19 14.36
N ARG A 303 -7.95 -10.40 13.60
CA ARG A 303 -7.70 -10.60 12.16
C ARG A 303 -6.41 -11.36 11.85
N GLY A 304 -5.57 -11.62 12.84
CA GLY A 304 -4.24 -12.24 12.67
C GLY A 304 -4.30 -13.66 12.11
N ARG A 305 -5.39 -14.38 12.34
CA ARG A 305 -5.63 -15.72 11.81
C ARG A 305 -5.62 -15.75 10.27
N PHE A 306 -6.14 -14.70 9.63
CA PHE A 306 -6.27 -14.59 8.17
C PHE A 306 -5.19 -13.71 7.54
N GLU A 307 -4.76 -12.67 8.24
CA GLU A 307 -3.89 -11.61 7.70
C GLU A 307 -2.46 -11.64 8.28
N GLY A 308 -2.20 -12.59 9.19
CA GLY A 308 -0.89 -12.77 9.82
C GLY A 308 -0.46 -11.54 10.64
N ALA A 309 0.78 -11.10 10.48
CA ALA A 309 1.33 -9.96 11.20
C ALA A 309 0.85 -8.58 10.70
N ALA A 310 0.10 -8.52 9.59
CA ALA A 310 -0.29 -7.27 8.95
C ALA A 310 -1.18 -6.35 9.79
N PRO A 311 -2.21 -6.84 10.52
CA PRO A 311 -3.14 -5.99 11.27
C PRO A 311 -2.59 -5.50 12.62
N VAL A 312 -1.39 -5.89 13.00
CA VAL A 312 -0.82 -5.52 14.30
C VAL A 312 0.05 -4.26 14.18
N PRO A 313 -0.15 -3.24 15.03
CA PRO A 313 0.78 -2.13 15.13
C PRO A 313 2.08 -2.58 15.80
N TRP A 314 3.22 -2.39 15.14
CA TRP A 314 4.50 -2.92 15.57
C TRP A 314 5.47 -1.86 16.09
N LEU A 315 6.20 -2.19 17.16
CA LEU A 315 7.48 -1.59 17.48
C LEU A 315 8.54 -2.25 16.59
N LEU A 316 9.22 -1.46 15.77
CA LEU A 316 10.33 -1.89 14.94
C LEU A 316 11.65 -1.36 15.50
N VAL A 317 12.62 -2.25 15.69
CA VAL A 317 13.98 -1.89 16.10
C VAL A 317 14.97 -2.44 15.08
N ASN A 318 15.74 -1.58 14.46
CA ASN A 318 16.74 -1.94 13.43
C ASN A 318 16.18 -2.84 12.32
N GLY A 319 14.93 -2.63 11.94
CA GLY A 319 14.25 -3.38 10.89
C GLY A 319 13.67 -4.72 11.31
N LEU A 320 13.70 -5.08 12.60
CA LEU A 320 13.03 -6.25 13.16
C LEU A 320 11.85 -5.82 14.04
N VAL A 321 10.82 -6.61 14.04
CA VAL A 321 9.72 -6.48 14.99
C VAL A 321 10.24 -6.82 16.38
N ALA A 322 10.10 -5.89 17.32
CA ALA A 322 10.60 -5.97 18.68
C ALA A 322 9.51 -5.74 19.74
N GLY A 323 8.26 -5.61 19.34
CA GLY A 323 7.13 -5.39 20.24
C GLY A 323 5.91 -4.89 19.52
N THR A 324 4.91 -4.55 20.31
CA THR A 324 3.66 -3.93 19.83
C THR A 324 3.46 -2.57 20.48
N TRP A 325 2.49 -1.82 19.94
CA TRP A 325 2.03 -0.61 20.58
C TRP A 325 0.53 -0.44 20.39
N THR A 326 -0.10 0.32 21.28
CA THR A 326 -1.53 0.63 21.23
C THR A 326 -1.76 2.10 21.60
N ARG A 327 -2.93 2.61 21.25
CA ARG A 327 -3.38 3.91 21.76
C ARG A 327 -3.84 3.75 23.22
N ALA A 328 -3.36 4.64 24.09
CA ALA A 328 -3.82 4.72 25.46
C ALA A 328 -5.19 5.39 25.53
N GLY A 329 -6.25 4.61 25.65
CA GLY A 329 -7.62 5.11 25.77
C GLY A 329 -8.11 5.90 24.54
N ARG A 330 -8.93 6.93 24.75
CA ARG A 330 -9.49 7.80 23.69
C ARG A 330 -8.58 8.99 23.34
N GLY A 331 -7.46 9.17 24.03
CA GLY A 331 -6.53 10.29 23.86
C GLY A 331 -5.45 10.04 22.79
N ALA A 332 -4.47 10.94 22.76
CA ALA A 332 -3.28 10.85 21.93
C ALA A 332 -2.13 10.03 22.59
N GLY A 333 -2.35 9.46 23.78
CA GLY A 333 -1.36 8.63 24.47
C GLY A 333 -1.03 7.36 23.67
N VAL A 334 0.19 6.87 23.87
CA VAL A 334 0.70 5.67 23.20
C VAL A 334 1.38 4.78 24.24
N ASP A 335 0.93 3.53 24.35
CA ASP A 335 1.54 2.50 25.15
C ASP A 335 2.37 1.58 24.25
N VAL A 336 3.61 1.29 24.66
CA VAL A 336 4.53 0.42 23.90
C VAL A 336 4.86 -0.79 24.76
N ALA A 337 4.72 -1.98 24.22
CA ALA A 337 5.01 -3.26 24.84
C ALA A 337 6.14 -3.97 24.08
N PRO A 338 7.41 -3.81 24.49
CA PRO A 338 8.52 -4.56 23.91
C PRO A 338 8.40 -6.06 24.23
N LEU A 339 8.90 -6.91 23.32
CA LEU A 339 9.00 -8.36 23.53
C LEU A 339 10.12 -8.73 24.51
N ASP A 340 11.21 -8.00 24.43
CA ASP A 340 12.42 -8.21 25.24
C ASP A 340 12.88 -6.89 25.85
N SER A 341 13.84 -6.95 26.78
CA SER A 341 14.46 -5.78 27.37
C SER A 341 15.17 -4.92 26.30
N LEU A 342 14.93 -3.62 26.34
CA LEU A 342 15.58 -2.66 25.46
C LEU A 342 16.87 -2.12 26.11
N SER A 343 17.89 -1.86 25.30
CA SER A 343 19.03 -1.08 25.80
C SER A 343 18.61 0.36 26.13
N ALA A 344 19.38 1.08 26.95
CA ALA A 344 19.08 2.48 27.31
C ALA A 344 18.87 3.35 26.06
N ALA A 345 19.73 3.25 25.06
CA ALA A 345 19.60 4.00 23.82
C ALA A 345 18.34 3.63 23.00
N GLN A 346 17.92 2.36 23.04
CA GLN A 346 16.67 1.93 22.40
C GLN A 346 15.44 2.45 23.16
N ALA A 347 15.47 2.40 24.49
CA ALA A 347 14.39 2.93 25.33
C ALA A 347 14.18 4.44 25.10
N GLU A 348 15.26 5.23 25.06
CA GLU A 348 15.19 6.64 24.70
C GLU A 348 14.64 6.87 23.29
N ALA A 349 15.03 6.04 22.33
CA ALA A 349 14.52 6.13 20.96
C ALA A 349 13.02 5.77 20.88
N VAL A 350 12.55 4.77 21.64
CA VAL A 350 11.13 4.44 21.78
C VAL A 350 10.37 5.60 22.38
N GLU A 351 10.87 6.26 23.40
CA GLU A 351 10.22 7.41 24.01
C GLU A 351 10.09 8.59 23.02
N ARG A 352 11.13 8.86 22.23
CA ARG A 352 11.06 9.87 21.16
C ARG A 352 9.99 9.52 20.10
N GLU A 353 9.91 8.26 19.67
CA GLU A 353 8.88 7.81 18.73
C GLU A 353 7.48 7.90 19.34
N ARG A 354 7.31 7.51 20.60
CA ARG A 354 6.06 7.62 21.34
C ARG A 354 5.54 9.05 21.33
N GLN A 355 6.41 10.03 21.62
CA GLN A 355 6.07 11.46 21.59
C GLN A 355 5.71 11.96 20.19
N LEU A 356 6.41 11.48 19.14
CA LEU A 356 6.10 11.83 17.75
C LEU A 356 4.72 11.32 17.34
N VAL A 357 4.41 10.06 17.63
CA VAL A 357 3.10 9.47 17.33
C VAL A 357 2.01 10.14 18.14
N SER A 358 2.23 10.43 19.43
CA SER A 358 1.26 11.17 20.27
C SER A 358 0.95 12.54 19.70
N ARG A 359 1.96 13.30 19.28
CA ARG A 359 1.75 14.62 18.64
C ARG A 359 0.96 14.50 17.35
N PHE A 360 1.28 13.51 16.52
CA PHE A 360 0.53 13.25 15.30
C PHE A 360 -0.93 12.87 15.57
N LEU A 361 -1.19 12.09 16.61
CA LEU A 361 -2.54 11.70 16.99
C LEU A 361 -3.37 12.87 17.54
N ALA A 362 -2.72 13.89 18.07
CA ALA A 362 -3.33 15.13 18.57
C ALA A 362 -3.53 16.22 17.49
N SER A 363 -2.92 16.07 16.29
CA SER A 363 -2.92 17.09 15.22
C SER A 363 -4.18 17.12 14.35
#